data_0b9f4fae1b6e00473c7141abdd290123
#
_entry.id   0b9f4fae1b6e00473c7141abdd290123
#
_cell.length_a   1.000
_cell.length_b   1.000
_cell.length_c   1.000
_cell.angle_alpha   90.00
_cell.angle_beta   90.00
_cell.angle_gamma   90.00
#
_symmetry.space_group_name_H-M   'P 1'
#
loop_
_entity.id
_entity.type
_entity.pdbx_description
1 polymer ?
#
loop_
_entity_poly.entity_id
_entity_poly.type
_entity_poly.pdbx_seq_one_letter_code
_entity_poly.pdbx_strand_id
1 'polypeptide(L)'
;MKYITGTILIIGSVVLAVAYTTPKQSTTEVSVLRDLTSPELAQPQADTILPLFNLSNDAWNGAQFRFADISNVSYTPVKEATINTANQWLSNELERNKEVSQFNGNVENILIGAQNEKVGRWHSSIYAPIAMELNRMAQSPAQHKVLIVYSDLMENNYDFSFYCPKGFSLLQTNPAIIEKYFENEVPLGQLNGIQVYFIYQPTGTISDWQYSIVSKFYQNLLKQKGAIVTVEANLQ
;
A
#
# COMPACT_ATOMS: atom_id res chain seq x y z
N MET A 1 26.37 47.67 69.85
CA MET A 1 25.84 47.47 68.49
C MET A 1 26.12 46.04 68.09
N LYS A 2 25.08 45.16 68.03
CA LYS A 2 25.22 43.77 67.61
C LYS A 2 24.56 43.62 66.21
N TYR A 3 25.35 43.29 65.24
CA TYR A 3 24.87 43.01 63.88
C TYR A 3 24.41 41.53 63.82
N ILE A 4 23.13 41.33 63.56
CA ILE A 4 22.54 39.98 63.26
C ILE A 4 22.59 39.80 61.74
N THR A 5 23.49 38.93 61.31
CA THR A 5 23.56 38.49 59.91
C THR A 5 22.53 37.43 59.67
N GLY A 6 21.46 37.76 58.99
CA GLY A 6 20.44 36.77 58.55
C GLY A 6 20.89 36.08 57.28
N THR A 7 21.08 34.75 57.38
CA THR A 7 21.39 33.91 56.25
C THR A 7 20.05 33.49 55.55
N ILE A 8 19.79 34.01 54.36
CA ILE A 8 18.65 33.62 53.54
C ILE A 8 19.01 32.33 52.84
N LEU A 9 18.34 31.22 53.22
CA LEU A 9 18.46 29.93 52.55
C LEU A 9 17.51 29.91 51.36
N ILE A 10 18.05 30.04 50.11
CA ILE A 10 17.29 29.91 48.88
C ILE A 10 17.20 28.40 48.55
N ILE A 11 16.05 27.81 48.80
CA ILE A 11 15.74 26.45 48.37
C ILE A 11 15.32 26.52 46.90
N GLY A 12 16.28 26.25 46.00
CA GLY A 12 16.03 26.14 44.58
C GLY A 12 15.28 24.85 44.30
N SER A 13 13.98 24.91 43.99
CA SER A 13 13.20 23.79 43.50
C SER A 13 13.61 23.49 42.07
N VAL A 14 14.44 22.49 41.88
CA VAL A 14 14.72 21.93 40.54
C VAL A 14 13.49 21.13 40.10
N VAL A 15 12.63 21.75 39.30
CA VAL A 15 11.55 21.05 38.62
C VAL A 15 12.18 20.23 37.48
N LEU A 16 12.40 18.95 37.72
CA LEU A 16 12.74 17.99 36.66
C LEU A 16 11.51 17.85 35.75
N ALA A 17 11.45 18.60 34.66
CA ALA A 17 10.52 18.35 33.58
C ALA A 17 10.94 17.06 32.87
N VAL A 18 10.42 15.92 33.31
CA VAL A 18 10.48 14.69 32.56
C VAL A 18 9.58 14.90 31.34
N ALA A 19 10.19 15.18 30.19
CA ALA A 19 9.46 15.21 28.95
C ALA A 19 9.00 13.77 28.66
N TYR A 20 7.75 13.46 29.03
CA TYR A 20 7.08 12.26 28.57
C TYR A 20 6.90 12.42 27.07
N THR A 21 7.81 11.84 26.29
CA THR A 21 7.60 11.66 24.86
C THR A 21 6.49 10.61 24.71
N THR A 22 5.26 11.07 24.55
CA THR A 22 4.17 10.17 24.12
C THR A 22 4.63 9.51 22.82
N PRO A 23 4.55 8.18 22.71
CA PRO A 23 4.89 7.50 21.46
C PRO A 23 4.08 8.14 20.34
N LYS A 24 4.78 8.59 19.30
CA LYS A 24 4.13 9.23 18.15
C LYS A 24 3.32 8.15 17.43
N GLN A 25 2.01 8.25 17.54
CA GLN A 25 1.11 7.34 16.83
C GLN A 25 1.34 7.47 15.32
N SER A 26 1.34 6.34 14.65
CA SER A 26 1.52 6.25 13.20
C SER A 26 0.24 5.78 12.53
N THR A 27 0.10 6.11 11.25
CA THR A 27 -0.96 5.58 10.41
C THR A 27 -0.35 4.74 9.31
N THR A 28 -0.88 3.53 9.14
CA THR A 28 -0.53 2.64 8.04
C THR A 28 -1.65 2.64 7.01
N GLU A 29 -1.29 2.87 5.76
CA GLU A 29 -2.19 2.77 4.62
C GLU A 29 -1.81 1.56 3.78
N VAL A 30 -2.76 0.65 3.56
CA VAL A 30 -2.62 -0.50 2.67
C VAL A 30 -3.66 -0.38 1.57
N SER A 31 -3.20 -0.35 0.33
CA SER A 31 -4.07 -0.39 -0.85
C SER A 31 -3.86 -1.69 -1.61
N VAL A 32 -4.95 -2.31 -2.04
CA VAL A 32 -4.96 -3.54 -2.83
C VAL A 32 -5.61 -3.25 -4.18
N LEU A 33 -4.87 -3.52 -5.25
CA LEU A 33 -5.38 -3.55 -6.61
C LEU A 33 -5.38 -5.01 -7.10
N ARG A 34 -6.51 -5.46 -7.64
CA ARG A 34 -6.65 -6.81 -8.17
C ARG A 34 -7.06 -6.77 -9.64
N ASP A 35 -6.34 -7.51 -10.47
CA ASP A 35 -6.70 -7.74 -11.85
C ASP A 35 -7.74 -8.85 -11.96
N LEU A 36 -8.82 -8.61 -12.70
CA LEU A 36 -9.91 -9.57 -12.95
C LEU A 36 -9.88 -10.16 -14.37
N THR A 37 -8.82 -9.91 -15.15
CA THR A 37 -8.77 -10.36 -16.55
C THR A 37 -8.31 -11.80 -16.70
N SER A 38 -7.52 -12.30 -15.74
CA SER A 38 -7.11 -13.70 -15.70
C SER A 38 -7.49 -14.37 -14.37
N PRO A 39 -7.77 -15.68 -14.36
CA PRO A 39 -8.00 -16.41 -13.13
C PRO A 39 -6.68 -16.49 -12.34
N GLU A 40 -6.50 -15.60 -11.39
CA GLU A 40 -5.32 -15.60 -10.53
C GLU A 40 -5.45 -16.64 -9.42
N LEU A 41 -4.39 -17.45 -9.24
CA LEU A 41 -4.32 -18.43 -8.15
C LEU A 41 -4.11 -17.73 -6.79
N ALA A 42 -3.32 -16.65 -6.78
CA ALA A 42 -3.15 -15.82 -5.60
C ALA A 42 -4.29 -14.81 -5.47
N GLN A 43 -4.95 -14.81 -4.32
CA GLN A 43 -6.05 -13.90 -4.02
C GLN A 43 -5.75 -13.15 -2.70
N PRO A 44 -6.18 -11.89 -2.57
CA PRO A 44 -6.01 -11.14 -1.32
C PRO A 44 -6.77 -11.83 -0.18
N GLN A 45 -6.05 -12.11 0.91
CA GLN A 45 -6.58 -12.77 2.11
C GLN A 45 -6.45 -11.84 3.31
N ALA A 46 -7.43 -11.89 4.21
CA ALA A 46 -7.44 -11.03 5.40
C ALA A 46 -6.32 -11.37 6.37
N ASP A 47 -5.98 -12.65 6.52
CA ASP A 47 -4.93 -13.15 7.41
C ASP A 47 -3.51 -12.68 7.01
N THR A 48 -3.28 -12.39 5.72
CA THR A 48 -2.01 -11.84 5.22
C THR A 48 -2.01 -10.30 5.20
N ILE A 49 -3.17 -9.65 5.06
CA ILE A 49 -3.27 -8.20 4.94
C ILE A 49 -3.40 -7.50 6.30
N LEU A 50 -4.20 -8.04 7.23
CA LEU A 50 -4.44 -7.43 8.55
C LEU A 50 -3.16 -7.21 9.37
N PRO A 51 -2.17 -8.14 9.37
CA PRO A 51 -0.90 -7.93 10.08
C PRO A 51 -0.12 -6.69 9.62
N LEU A 52 -0.27 -6.26 8.37
CA LEU A 52 0.43 -5.09 7.83
C LEU A 52 0.07 -3.78 8.55
N PHE A 53 -1.12 -3.70 9.16
CA PHE A 53 -1.54 -2.53 9.92
C PHE A 53 -0.91 -2.46 11.31
N ASN A 54 -0.31 -3.55 11.80
CA ASN A 54 0.33 -3.65 13.10
C ASN A 54 -0.56 -3.26 14.31
N LEU A 55 -1.89 -3.30 14.15
CA LEU A 55 -2.85 -2.93 15.20
C LEU A 55 -2.89 -3.92 16.36
N SER A 56 -2.44 -5.17 16.14
CA SER A 56 -2.29 -6.17 17.21
C SER A 56 -1.17 -5.84 18.19
N ASN A 57 -0.11 -5.15 17.74
CA ASN A 57 1.01 -4.74 18.58
C ASN A 57 0.79 -3.35 19.18
N ASP A 58 0.14 -2.47 18.45
CA ASP A 58 -0.21 -1.12 18.92
C ASP A 58 -1.60 -0.72 18.41
N ALA A 59 -2.60 -1.02 19.23
CA ALA A 59 -4.01 -0.74 18.93
C ALA A 59 -4.30 0.77 18.78
N TRP A 60 -3.42 1.67 19.23
CA TRP A 60 -3.62 3.11 19.21
C TRP A 60 -3.25 3.77 17.88
N ASN A 61 -2.55 3.05 17.00
CA ASN A 61 -2.22 3.49 15.66
C ASN A 61 -3.47 3.63 14.79
N GLY A 62 -3.37 4.44 13.73
CA GLY A 62 -4.37 4.53 12.68
C GLY A 62 -4.12 3.52 11.57
N ALA A 63 -5.19 3.15 10.85
CA ALA A 63 -5.09 2.30 9.69
C ALA A 63 -6.10 2.72 8.61
N GLN A 64 -5.70 2.64 7.36
CA GLN A 64 -6.57 2.83 6.20
C GLN A 64 -6.36 1.68 5.23
N PHE A 65 -7.43 0.97 4.94
CA PHE A 65 -7.50 -0.07 3.92
C PHE A 65 -8.26 0.43 2.71
N ARG A 66 -7.75 0.13 1.51
CA ARG A 66 -8.39 0.44 0.23
C ARG A 66 -8.33 -0.78 -0.67
N PHE A 67 -9.40 -1.05 -1.37
CA PHE A 67 -9.50 -2.15 -2.33
C PHE A 67 -10.19 -1.69 -3.59
N ALA A 68 -9.63 -2.03 -4.75
CA ALA A 68 -10.26 -1.86 -6.05
C ALA A 68 -9.85 -2.95 -7.03
N ASP A 69 -10.74 -3.28 -7.97
CA ASP A 69 -10.42 -4.14 -9.09
C ASP A 69 -9.99 -3.30 -10.29
N ILE A 70 -8.91 -3.72 -10.95
CA ILE A 70 -8.40 -3.10 -12.18
C ILE A 70 -9.40 -3.32 -13.31
N SER A 71 -9.64 -2.29 -14.10
CA SER A 71 -10.54 -2.32 -15.25
C SER A 71 -9.82 -1.89 -16.54
N ASN A 72 -10.54 -1.87 -17.66
CA ASN A 72 -9.99 -1.53 -18.97
C ASN A 72 -9.62 -0.04 -19.14
N VAL A 73 -10.07 0.86 -18.26
CA VAL A 73 -9.80 2.30 -18.34
C VAL A 73 -9.31 2.90 -17.03
N SER A 74 -9.63 2.25 -15.89
CA SER A 74 -9.22 2.68 -14.56
C SER A 74 -9.42 1.53 -13.57
N TYR A 75 -9.72 1.82 -12.33
CA TYR A 75 -10.17 0.82 -11.36
C TYR A 75 -11.64 1.03 -10.98
N THR A 76 -12.26 -0.01 -10.43
CA THR A 76 -13.63 0.02 -9.92
C THR A 76 -13.77 1.01 -8.77
N PRO A 77 -15.00 1.40 -8.38
CA PRO A 77 -15.20 2.18 -7.17
C PRO A 77 -14.48 1.56 -5.98
N VAL A 78 -13.68 2.37 -5.31
CA VAL A 78 -12.86 1.92 -4.19
C VAL A 78 -13.74 1.57 -3.00
N LYS A 79 -13.47 0.40 -2.39
CA LYS A 79 -14.03 -0.01 -1.09
C LYS A 79 -13.01 0.34 -0.02
N GLU A 80 -13.44 0.96 1.08
CA GLU A 80 -12.52 1.47 2.11
C GLU A 80 -12.95 1.07 3.51
N ALA A 81 -11.95 0.89 4.38
CA ALA A 81 -12.13 0.82 5.83
C ALA A 81 -11.06 1.69 6.49
N THR A 82 -11.44 2.43 7.53
CA THR A 82 -10.53 3.35 8.21
C THR A 82 -10.74 3.29 9.72
N ILE A 83 -9.65 3.37 10.46
CA ILE A 83 -9.61 3.61 11.90
C ILE A 83 -8.58 4.71 12.17
N ASN A 84 -8.99 5.77 12.86
CA ASN A 84 -8.11 6.88 13.19
C ASN A 84 -7.16 6.52 14.34
N THR A 85 -6.05 7.23 14.47
CA THR A 85 -5.22 7.17 15.68
C THR A 85 -6.03 7.58 16.89
N ALA A 86 -5.77 6.97 18.05
CA ALA A 86 -6.40 7.36 19.30
C ALA A 86 -5.35 7.56 20.40
N ASN A 87 -5.57 8.54 21.28
CA ASN A 87 -4.64 8.81 22.36
C ASN A 87 -4.85 7.82 23.52
N GLN A 88 -3.84 7.01 23.81
CA GLN A 88 -3.87 6.00 24.86
C GLN A 88 -4.27 6.54 26.26
N TRP A 89 -3.91 7.77 26.57
CA TRP A 89 -4.19 8.39 27.88
C TRP A 89 -5.61 8.99 28.00
N LEU A 90 -6.26 9.26 26.85
CA LEU A 90 -7.56 9.91 26.79
C LEU A 90 -8.67 8.97 26.35
N SER A 91 -8.34 7.77 25.88
CA SER A 91 -9.29 6.83 25.28
C SER A 91 -9.50 5.60 26.17
N ASN A 92 -10.67 4.98 26.05
CA ASN A 92 -11.01 3.74 26.74
C ASN A 92 -10.47 2.55 25.94
N GLU A 93 -9.67 1.69 26.57
CA GLU A 93 -9.06 0.52 25.93
C GLU A 93 -10.11 -0.47 25.39
N LEU A 94 -11.18 -0.71 26.16
CA LEU A 94 -12.25 -1.62 25.73
C LEU A 94 -12.97 -1.11 24.47
N GLU A 95 -13.21 0.20 24.41
CA GLU A 95 -13.82 0.85 23.24
C GLU A 95 -12.87 0.82 22.05
N ARG A 96 -11.58 1.05 22.28
CA ARG A 96 -10.55 0.97 21.24
C ARG A 96 -10.43 -0.45 20.66
N ASN A 97 -10.43 -1.47 21.49
CA ASN A 97 -10.42 -2.86 21.03
C ASN A 97 -11.65 -3.20 20.18
N LYS A 98 -12.81 -2.63 20.51
CA LYS A 98 -14.02 -2.77 19.69
C LYS A 98 -13.87 -2.09 18.32
N GLU A 99 -13.30 -0.87 18.26
CA GLU A 99 -13.03 -0.17 17.00
C GLU A 99 -12.05 -0.95 16.12
N VAL A 100 -10.97 -1.51 16.68
CA VAL A 100 -10.02 -2.37 15.95
C VAL A 100 -10.73 -3.61 15.40
N SER A 101 -11.56 -4.26 16.22
CA SER A 101 -12.34 -5.43 15.78
C SER A 101 -13.31 -5.07 14.65
N GLN A 102 -13.95 -3.91 14.71
CA GLN A 102 -14.82 -3.43 13.64
C GLN A 102 -14.05 -3.13 12.35
N PHE A 103 -12.88 -2.49 12.46
CA PHE A 103 -12.00 -2.26 11.32
C PHE A 103 -11.60 -3.57 10.65
N ASN A 104 -11.12 -4.55 11.41
CA ASN A 104 -10.75 -5.86 10.91
C ASN A 104 -11.91 -6.56 10.21
N GLY A 105 -13.09 -6.57 10.83
CA GLY A 105 -14.31 -7.14 10.21
C GLY A 105 -14.73 -6.43 8.93
N ASN A 106 -14.54 -5.10 8.83
CA ASN A 106 -14.80 -4.36 7.60
C ASN A 106 -13.83 -4.75 6.48
N VAL A 107 -12.53 -4.89 6.78
CA VAL A 107 -11.52 -5.37 5.82
C VAL A 107 -11.87 -6.77 5.32
N GLU A 108 -12.19 -7.70 6.24
CA GLU A 108 -12.62 -9.06 5.89
C GLU A 108 -13.85 -9.06 4.97
N ASN A 109 -14.87 -8.28 5.30
CA ASN A 109 -16.10 -8.18 4.49
C ASN A 109 -15.82 -7.63 3.09
N ILE A 110 -14.93 -6.64 2.95
CA ILE A 110 -14.51 -6.11 1.65
C ILE A 110 -13.84 -7.20 0.82
N LEU A 111 -12.92 -7.98 1.42
CA LEU A 111 -12.17 -9.02 0.73
C LEU A 111 -13.06 -10.22 0.36
N ILE A 112 -13.95 -10.67 1.26
CA ILE A 112 -14.93 -11.72 0.98
C ILE A 112 -15.88 -11.29 -0.15
N GLY A 113 -16.36 -10.05 -0.10
CA GLY A 113 -17.21 -9.50 -1.16
C GLY A 113 -16.52 -9.45 -2.51
N ALA A 114 -15.21 -9.17 -2.51
CA ALA A 114 -14.39 -9.15 -3.71
C ALA A 114 -14.23 -10.55 -4.33
N GLN A 115 -14.04 -11.60 -3.53
CA GLN A 115 -13.90 -12.99 -4.03
C GLN A 115 -15.12 -13.47 -4.82
N ASN A 116 -16.29 -12.91 -4.58
CA ASN A 116 -17.52 -13.26 -5.29
C ASN A 116 -17.70 -12.53 -6.64
N GLU A 117 -16.82 -11.59 -6.97
CA GLU A 117 -16.89 -10.88 -8.25
C GLU A 117 -16.36 -11.77 -9.38
N LYS A 118 -17.12 -11.81 -10.50
CA LYS A 118 -16.80 -12.69 -11.62
C LYS A 118 -15.61 -12.15 -12.41
N VAL A 119 -14.63 -13.01 -12.63
CA VAL A 119 -13.56 -12.86 -13.64
C VAL A 119 -14.19 -12.87 -15.03
N GLY A 120 -13.76 -12.03 -15.94
CA GLY A 120 -14.27 -12.06 -17.32
C GLY A 120 -14.13 -10.76 -18.11
N ARG A 121 -13.03 -10.05 -17.95
CA ARG A 121 -12.72 -8.89 -18.79
C ARG A 121 -11.67 -9.26 -19.83
N TRP A 122 -11.86 -8.76 -21.06
CA TRP A 122 -10.97 -9.06 -22.19
C TRP A 122 -9.78 -8.12 -22.28
N HIS A 123 -9.88 -6.96 -21.64
CA HIS A 123 -8.86 -5.91 -21.62
C HIS A 123 -8.64 -5.42 -20.20
N SER A 124 -7.39 -5.18 -19.84
CA SER A 124 -6.99 -4.51 -18.60
C SER A 124 -5.93 -3.47 -18.88
N SER A 125 -6.15 -2.27 -18.40
CA SER A 125 -5.10 -1.27 -18.26
C SER A 125 -4.46 -1.49 -16.90
N ILE A 126 -3.23 -1.95 -16.86
CA ILE A 126 -2.53 -2.30 -15.60
C ILE A 126 -1.74 -1.10 -15.07
N TYR A 127 -1.00 -0.45 -15.96
CA TYR A 127 -0.13 0.66 -15.55
C TYR A 127 -0.92 1.84 -14.97
N ALA A 128 -1.94 2.31 -15.67
CA ALA A 128 -2.64 3.53 -15.27
C ALA A 128 -3.27 3.44 -13.86
N PRO A 129 -4.02 2.39 -13.47
CA PRO A 129 -4.51 2.21 -12.11
C PRO A 129 -3.41 2.17 -11.05
N ILE A 130 -2.30 1.48 -11.33
CA ILE A 130 -1.14 1.41 -10.41
C ILE A 130 -0.56 2.82 -10.22
N ALA A 131 -0.30 3.56 -11.32
CA ALA A 131 0.27 4.89 -11.27
C ALA A 131 -0.65 5.91 -10.57
N MET A 132 -1.95 5.86 -10.83
CA MET A 132 -2.95 6.72 -10.17
C MET A 132 -2.98 6.46 -8.66
N GLU A 133 -3.01 5.21 -8.24
CA GLU A 133 -3.06 4.85 -6.82
C GLU A 133 -1.74 5.21 -6.11
N LEU A 134 -0.59 4.97 -6.73
CA LEU A 134 0.72 5.37 -6.21
C LEU A 134 0.84 6.89 -6.05
N ASN A 135 0.39 7.68 -7.05
CA ASN A 135 0.38 9.14 -6.97
C ASN A 135 -0.52 9.64 -5.83
N ARG A 136 -1.70 9.01 -5.64
CA ARG A 136 -2.58 9.30 -4.51
C ARG A 136 -1.91 8.98 -3.18
N MET A 137 -1.31 7.79 -3.05
CA MET A 137 -0.59 7.37 -1.84
C MET A 137 0.60 8.27 -1.53
N ALA A 138 1.30 8.77 -2.55
CA ALA A 138 2.40 9.70 -2.37
C ALA A 138 1.96 11.00 -1.64
N GLN A 139 0.72 11.43 -1.83
CA GLN A 139 0.12 12.60 -1.20
C GLN A 139 -0.55 12.30 0.15
N SER A 140 -0.72 11.02 0.49
CA SER A 140 -1.33 10.60 1.77
C SER A 140 -0.45 10.99 2.97
N PRO A 141 -1.04 11.43 4.10
CA PRO A 141 -0.30 11.74 5.32
C PRO A 141 0.16 10.49 6.09
N ALA A 142 -0.21 9.29 5.67
CA ALA A 142 0.19 8.04 6.31
C ALA A 142 1.72 7.87 6.32
N GLN A 143 2.27 7.39 7.45
CA GLN A 143 3.70 7.18 7.63
C GLN A 143 4.18 5.89 6.95
N HIS A 144 3.34 4.86 6.98
CA HIS A 144 3.62 3.57 6.32
C HIS A 144 2.63 3.38 5.18
N LYS A 145 3.14 3.08 3.99
CA LYS A 145 2.34 2.98 2.77
C LYS A 145 2.69 1.72 2.02
N VAL A 146 1.69 0.87 1.80
CA VAL A 146 1.86 -0.42 1.14
C VAL A 146 0.85 -0.54 0.01
N LEU A 147 1.31 -0.71 -1.21
CA LEU A 147 0.49 -1.10 -2.36
C LEU A 147 0.71 -2.57 -2.66
N ILE A 148 -0.36 -3.34 -2.76
CA ILE A 148 -0.33 -4.75 -3.16
C ILE A 148 -1.10 -4.88 -4.45
N VAL A 149 -0.48 -5.43 -5.48
CA VAL A 149 -1.07 -5.63 -6.80
C VAL A 149 -1.11 -7.11 -7.11
N TYR A 150 -2.30 -7.66 -7.20
CA TYR A 150 -2.55 -9.04 -7.66
C TYR A 150 -2.80 -9.01 -9.16
N SER A 151 -1.78 -9.31 -9.97
CA SER A 151 -1.83 -9.26 -11.44
C SER A 151 -0.62 -9.95 -12.06
N ASP A 152 -0.78 -10.50 -13.27
CA ASP A 152 0.33 -10.92 -14.12
C ASP A 152 1.11 -9.73 -14.74
N LEU A 153 0.65 -8.50 -14.49
CA LEU A 153 1.21 -7.24 -14.98
C LEU A 153 1.20 -7.11 -16.51
N MET A 154 0.46 -7.96 -17.20
CA MET A 154 0.36 -7.97 -18.66
C MET A 154 -0.62 -6.89 -19.13
N GLU A 155 -0.08 -5.72 -19.48
CA GLU A 155 -0.86 -4.64 -20.09
C GLU A 155 -1.60 -5.14 -21.32
N ASN A 156 -2.89 -4.87 -21.42
CA ASN A 156 -3.74 -5.27 -22.54
C ASN A 156 -4.85 -4.26 -22.77
N ASN A 157 -4.49 -3.06 -23.18
CA ASN A 157 -5.44 -2.02 -23.53
C ASN A 157 -5.62 -1.92 -25.08
N TYR A 158 -6.45 -0.98 -25.55
CA TYR A 158 -6.74 -0.83 -26.97
C TYR A 158 -5.55 -0.39 -27.83
N ASP A 159 -4.62 0.36 -27.25
CA ASP A 159 -3.49 0.95 -27.96
C ASP A 159 -2.22 0.10 -27.84
N PHE A 160 -2.10 -0.70 -26.77
CA PHE A 160 -0.90 -1.43 -26.44
C PHE A 160 -1.21 -2.75 -25.71
N SER A 161 -0.48 -3.84 -26.05
CA SER A 161 -0.64 -5.12 -25.38
C SER A 161 0.67 -5.91 -25.31
N PHE A 162 1.00 -6.39 -24.10
CA PHE A 162 2.11 -7.34 -23.90
C PHE A 162 1.79 -8.75 -24.39
N TYR A 163 0.51 -9.11 -24.58
CA TYR A 163 0.14 -10.39 -25.19
C TYR A 163 0.44 -10.42 -26.68
N CYS A 164 0.59 -9.27 -27.35
CA CYS A 164 1.04 -9.21 -28.74
C CYS A 164 2.55 -9.42 -28.83
N PRO A 165 3.05 -10.31 -29.74
CA PRO A 165 4.48 -10.54 -29.93
C PRO A 165 5.29 -9.27 -30.17
N LYS A 166 4.72 -8.29 -30.88
CA LYS A 166 5.34 -6.99 -31.14
C LYS A 166 5.51 -6.16 -29.86
N GLY A 167 4.48 -6.10 -29.02
CA GLY A 167 4.53 -5.35 -27.75
C GLY A 167 5.51 -5.97 -26.77
N PHE A 168 5.49 -7.31 -26.66
CA PHE A 168 6.42 -8.05 -25.81
C PHE A 168 7.87 -7.95 -26.30
N SER A 169 8.10 -8.06 -27.61
CA SER A 169 9.43 -7.84 -28.19
C SER A 169 9.96 -6.42 -27.94
N LEU A 170 9.07 -5.42 -28.00
CA LEU A 170 9.44 -4.02 -27.70
C LEU A 170 9.89 -3.86 -26.24
N LEU A 171 9.23 -4.52 -25.30
CA LEU A 171 9.62 -4.54 -23.89
C LEU A 171 11.05 -5.07 -23.69
N GLN A 172 11.43 -6.10 -24.45
CA GLN A 172 12.74 -6.72 -24.37
C GLN A 172 13.84 -5.91 -25.07
N THR A 173 13.52 -5.25 -26.19
CA THR A 173 14.51 -4.60 -27.04
C THR A 173 14.64 -3.11 -26.81
N ASN A 174 13.55 -2.43 -26.43
CA ASN A 174 13.56 -0.98 -26.21
C ASN A 174 12.50 -0.57 -25.15
N PRO A 175 12.67 -0.93 -23.87
CA PRO A 175 11.72 -0.63 -22.81
C PRO A 175 11.47 0.88 -22.63
N ALA A 176 12.40 1.74 -22.99
CA ALA A 176 12.26 3.20 -22.88
C ALA A 176 11.08 3.75 -23.71
N ILE A 177 10.70 3.08 -24.80
CA ILE A 177 9.52 3.49 -25.59
C ILE A 177 8.24 3.22 -24.76
N ILE A 178 8.19 2.11 -24.04
CA ILE A 178 7.06 1.75 -23.19
C ILE A 178 7.00 2.68 -21.96
N GLU A 179 8.14 2.96 -21.34
CA GLU A 179 8.22 3.93 -20.24
C GLU A 179 7.66 5.28 -20.66
N LYS A 180 8.04 5.76 -21.86
CA LYS A 180 7.52 7.02 -22.39
C LYS A 180 6.02 6.95 -22.69
N TYR A 181 5.52 5.83 -23.20
CA TYR A 181 4.09 5.63 -23.43
C TYR A 181 3.33 5.72 -22.10
N PHE A 182 3.78 5.02 -21.07
CA PHE A 182 3.21 5.01 -19.73
C PHE A 182 3.27 6.39 -19.06
N GLU A 183 4.40 7.09 -19.16
CA GLU A 183 4.56 8.44 -18.61
C GLU A 183 3.61 9.45 -19.29
N ASN A 184 3.30 9.29 -20.58
CA ASN A 184 2.31 10.12 -21.27
C ASN A 184 0.87 9.80 -20.85
N GLU A 185 0.58 8.56 -20.46
CA GLU A 185 -0.74 8.14 -19.99
C GLU A 185 -1.01 8.65 -18.57
N VAL A 186 -0.15 8.30 -17.63
CA VAL A 186 -0.21 8.76 -16.23
C VAL A 186 1.22 8.99 -15.72
N PRO A 187 1.67 10.23 -15.61
CA PRO A 187 3.01 10.51 -15.11
C PRO A 187 3.15 10.12 -13.63
N LEU A 188 4.21 9.39 -13.31
CA LEU A 188 4.54 8.99 -11.95
C LEU A 188 5.30 10.09 -11.21
N GLY A 189 4.79 10.49 -10.05
CA GLY A 189 5.48 11.34 -9.08
C GLY A 189 6.61 10.62 -8.33
N GLN A 190 7.14 11.27 -7.28
CA GLN A 190 8.08 10.65 -6.36
C GLN A 190 7.34 9.69 -5.41
N LEU A 191 7.87 8.48 -5.24
CA LEU A 191 7.24 7.38 -4.51
C LEU A 191 8.03 6.99 -3.25
N ASN A 192 8.85 7.89 -2.73
CA ASN A 192 9.75 7.61 -1.61
C ASN A 192 9.00 7.02 -0.40
N GLY A 193 9.48 5.86 0.08
CA GLY A 193 8.93 5.19 1.25
C GLY A 193 7.65 4.37 0.99
N ILE A 194 7.15 4.30 -0.25
CA ILE A 194 6.04 3.41 -0.60
C ILE A 194 6.61 2.02 -0.88
N GLN A 195 6.07 1.01 -0.19
CA GLN A 195 6.34 -0.40 -0.46
C GLN A 195 5.32 -0.90 -1.48
N VAL A 196 5.79 -1.61 -2.50
CA VAL A 196 4.93 -2.17 -3.55
C VAL A 196 5.20 -3.67 -3.65
N TYR A 197 4.14 -4.46 -3.55
CA TYR A 197 4.18 -5.90 -3.74
C TYR A 197 3.45 -6.26 -5.02
N PHE A 198 4.13 -6.95 -5.93
CA PHE A 198 3.51 -7.61 -7.09
C PHE A 198 3.35 -9.08 -6.78
N ILE A 199 2.11 -9.54 -6.74
CA ILE A 199 1.72 -10.90 -6.35
C ILE A 199 1.12 -11.61 -7.56
N TYR A 200 1.75 -12.71 -7.99
CA TYR A 200 1.27 -13.54 -9.08
C TYR A 200 1.83 -14.96 -9.00
N GLN A 201 0.97 -15.94 -9.22
CA GLN A 201 1.35 -17.36 -9.33
C GLN A 201 1.24 -17.82 -10.79
N PRO A 202 2.36 -17.95 -11.51
CA PRO A 202 2.34 -18.47 -12.89
C PRO A 202 1.77 -19.88 -12.96
N THR A 203 0.95 -20.15 -13.97
CA THR A 203 0.34 -21.47 -14.20
C THR A 203 1.20 -22.38 -15.07
N GLY A 204 2.33 -21.89 -15.60
CA GLY A 204 3.24 -22.67 -16.46
C GLY A 204 4.52 -21.90 -16.79
N THR A 205 5.47 -22.61 -17.42
CA THR A 205 6.81 -22.09 -17.72
C THR A 205 6.79 -20.85 -18.63
N ILE A 206 5.85 -20.78 -19.58
CA ILE A 206 5.75 -19.63 -20.50
C ILE A 206 5.26 -18.39 -19.74
N SER A 207 4.21 -18.54 -18.92
CA SER A 207 3.69 -17.44 -18.10
C SER A 207 4.70 -16.98 -17.05
N ASP A 208 5.46 -17.90 -16.45
CA ASP A 208 6.54 -17.58 -15.52
C ASP A 208 7.64 -16.75 -16.18
N TRP A 209 8.10 -17.17 -17.36
CA TRP A 209 9.08 -16.43 -18.13
C TRP A 209 8.59 -15.02 -18.53
N GLN A 210 7.34 -14.90 -19.02
CA GLN A 210 6.76 -13.61 -19.37
C GLN A 210 6.65 -12.71 -18.15
N TYR A 211 6.13 -13.23 -17.04
CA TYR A 211 6.00 -12.49 -15.79
C TYR A 211 7.36 -12.01 -15.26
N SER A 212 8.39 -12.84 -15.33
CA SER A 212 9.73 -12.45 -14.88
C SER A 212 10.28 -11.22 -15.63
N ILE A 213 9.97 -11.08 -16.92
CA ILE A 213 10.38 -9.93 -17.75
C ILE A 213 9.55 -8.70 -17.42
N VAL A 214 8.22 -8.86 -17.41
CA VAL A 214 7.29 -7.74 -17.17
C VAL A 214 7.43 -7.20 -15.76
N SER A 215 7.47 -8.07 -14.74
CA SER A 215 7.64 -7.66 -13.35
C SER A 215 8.96 -6.93 -13.11
N LYS A 216 10.04 -7.37 -13.75
CA LYS A 216 11.33 -6.67 -13.69
C LYS A 216 11.27 -5.28 -14.32
N PHE A 217 10.54 -5.12 -15.41
CA PHE A 217 10.32 -3.81 -16.03
C PHE A 217 9.58 -2.87 -15.07
N TYR A 218 8.44 -3.29 -14.49
CA TYR A 218 7.70 -2.50 -13.51
C TYR A 218 8.53 -2.21 -12.25
N GLN A 219 9.29 -3.19 -11.76
CA GLN A 219 10.22 -2.97 -10.64
C GLN A 219 11.20 -1.83 -10.93
N ASN A 220 11.83 -1.83 -12.11
CA ASN A 220 12.80 -0.80 -12.48
C ASN A 220 12.13 0.56 -12.58
N LEU A 221 10.99 0.64 -13.25
CA LEU A 221 10.20 1.87 -13.40
C LEU A 221 9.83 2.50 -12.05
N LEU A 222 9.32 1.71 -11.11
CA LEU A 222 8.91 2.21 -9.80
C LEU A 222 10.09 2.51 -8.87
N LYS A 223 11.17 1.69 -8.92
CA LYS A 223 12.41 1.94 -8.16
C LYS A 223 13.09 3.23 -8.57
N GLN A 224 13.07 3.60 -9.86
CA GLN A 224 13.59 4.89 -10.35
C GLN A 224 12.84 6.08 -9.73
N LYS A 225 11.58 5.91 -9.34
CA LYS A 225 10.76 6.92 -8.65
C LYS A 225 10.87 6.84 -7.12
N GLY A 226 11.68 5.94 -6.56
CA GLY A 226 11.95 5.83 -5.12
C GLY A 226 11.09 4.82 -4.36
N ALA A 227 10.27 4.01 -5.03
CA ALA A 227 9.51 2.93 -4.39
C ALA A 227 10.41 1.74 -3.99
N ILE A 228 9.99 1.00 -2.97
CA ILE A 228 10.58 -0.29 -2.57
C ILE A 228 9.68 -1.38 -3.17
N VAL A 229 10.19 -2.12 -4.16
CA VAL A 229 9.36 -3.08 -4.91
C VAL A 229 9.82 -4.51 -4.69
N THR A 230 8.88 -5.36 -4.31
CA THR A 230 9.02 -6.80 -4.10
C THR A 230 8.11 -7.56 -5.06
N VAL A 231 8.57 -8.71 -5.56
CA VAL A 231 7.79 -9.60 -6.43
C VAL A 231 7.74 -10.97 -5.76
N GLU A 232 6.55 -11.46 -5.52
CA GLU A 232 6.31 -12.70 -4.77
C GLU A 232 5.17 -13.52 -5.39
N ALA A 233 5.18 -14.83 -5.13
CA ALA A 233 4.09 -15.70 -5.54
C ALA A 233 2.87 -15.56 -4.61
N ASN A 234 3.11 -15.28 -3.33
CA ASN A 234 2.09 -15.01 -2.29
C ASN A 234 2.61 -13.92 -1.36
N LEU A 235 1.68 -13.14 -0.81
CA LEU A 235 1.99 -12.25 0.29
C LEU A 235 2.26 -13.08 1.56
N GLN A 236 3.42 -12.87 2.19
CA GLN A 236 3.85 -13.58 3.42
C GLN A 236 3.71 -12.68 4.65
#